data_1a3d819f2c141f67cd2f78ffcd8641c3
#
_entry.id   1a3d819f2c141f67cd2f78ffcd8641c3
#
_cell.length_a   1.000
_cell.length_b   1.000
_cell.length_c   1.000
_cell.angle_alpha   90.00
_cell.angle_beta   90.00
_cell.angle_gamma   90.00
#
_symmetry.space_group_name_H-M   'P 1'
#
loop_
_entity.id
_entity.type
_entity.pdbx_description
1 polymer ?
#
loop_
_entity_poly.entity_id
_entity_poly.type
_entity_poly.pdbx_seq_one_letter_code
_entity_poly.pdbx_strand_id
1 'polypeptide(L)'
;MQEATVQPRLVYSARDEGREDGPLQIIDRLRACLFQGELAAGVRLSEPALATMLGVSRTPIRAALQRLQIEGWLESTTNGGYRVRQFSREDVASALAVHAALEGLAVRLAAEQGVAPSLMSQARELLIRMDMLLGDD
;
A
#
# COMPACT_ATOMS: atom_id res chain seq x y z
N MET A 1 -7.61 16.19 -25.37
CA MET A 1 -7.32 14.88 -24.74
C MET A 1 -7.93 14.95 -23.35
N GLN A 2 -9.15 14.38 -23.17
CA GLN A 2 -9.86 14.40 -21.90
C GLN A 2 -9.16 13.46 -20.93
N GLU A 3 -8.61 14.01 -19.84
CA GLU A 3 -8.13 13.21 -18.71
C GLU A 3 -9.31 12.47 -18.09
N ALA A 4 -9.27 11.17 -18.15
CA ALA A 4 -10.28 10.30 -17.53
C ALA A 4 -10.25 10.47 -16.01
N THR A 5 -11.23 11.18 -15.47
CA THR A 5 -11.53 11.17 -14.04
C THR A 5 -12.26 9.87 -13.75
N VAL A 6 -11.52 8.85 -13.38
CA VAL A 6 -12.10 7.57 -12.96
C VAL A 6 -12.72 7.77 -11.57
N GLN A 7 -14.03 7.53 -11.46
CA GLN A 7 -14.70 7.39 -10.17
C GLN A 7 -14.34 6.01 -9.62
N PRO A 8 -13.62 5.92 -8.50
CA PRO A 8 -13.28 4.63 -7.90
C PRO A 8 -14.55 3.92 -7.42
N ARG A 9 -14.70 2.66 -7.81
CA ARG A 9 -15.79 1.79 -7.40
C ARG A 9 -15.36 1.06 -6.15
N LEU A 10 -15.66 1.63 -4.98
CA LEU A 10 -15.35 0.98 -3.70
C LEU A 10 -16.19 -0.28 -3.52
N VAL A 11 -15.52 -1.42 -3.41
CA VAL A 11 -16.05 -2.65 -2.81
C VAL A 11 -15.61 -2.69 -1.34
N TYR A 12 -15.80 -1.61 -0.62
CA TYR A 12 -15.60 -1.60 0.83
C TYR A 12 -16.92 -1.91 1.51
N SER A 13 -16.98 -3.05 2.21
CA SER A 13 -18.12 -3.44 3.04
C SER A 13 -18.35 -2.40 4.14
N ALA A 14 -19.49 -1.72 4.09
CA ALA A 14 -19.99 -0.78 5.09
C ALA A 14 -20.26 -1.50 6.43
N ARG A 15 -19.23 -1.83 7.20
CA ARG A 15 -19.35 -2.44 8.55
C ARG A 15 -18.85 -1.55 9.68
N ASP A 16 -18.55 -0.27 9.44
CA ASP A 16 -18.18 0.68 10.49
C ASP A 16 -18.99 1.98 10.37
N GLU A 17 -20.31 1.88 10.23
CA GLU A 17 -21.20 3.02 10.37
C GLU A 17 -21.25 3.43 11.85
N GLY A 18 -20.54 4.52 12.20
CA GLY A 18 -20.73 5.16 13.51
C GLY A 18 -19.50 5.65 14.25
N ARG A 19 -18.30 5.51 13.71
CA ARG A 19 -17.09 6.09 14.31
C ARG A 19 -16.56 7.21 13.44
N GLU A 20 -16.36 8.39 14.01
CA GLU A 20 -15.60 9.45 13.34
C GLU A 20 -14.21 8.90 13.01
N ASP A 21 -13.95 8.67 11.72
CA ASP A 21 -12.67 8.17 11.25
C ASP A 21 -11.57 9.16 11.64
N GLY A 22 -10.73 8.79 12.58
CA GLY A 22 -9.54 9.56 12.91
C GLY A 22 -8.57 9.63 11.71
N PRO A 23 -7.63 10.59 11.69
CA PRO A 23 -6.70 10.78 10.57
C PRO A 23 -5.93 9.51 10.17
N LEU A 24 -5.58 8.64 11.12
CA LEU A 24 -4.88 7.37 10.86
C LEU A 24 -5.76 6.36 10.11
N GLN A 25 -7.02 6.26 10.45
CA GLN A 25 -7.98 5.36 9.79
C GLN A 25 -8.21 5.76 8.33
N ILE A 26 -8.24 7.06 8.04
CA ILE A 26 -8.36 7.57 6.67
C ILE A 26 -7.13 7.21 5.83
N ILE A 27 -5.92 7.33 6.39
CA ILE A 27 -4.69 6.93 5.71
C ILE A 27 -4.72 5.43 5.39
N ASP A 28 -5.12 4.59 6.35
CA ASP A 28 -5.17 3.14 6.17
C ASP A 28 -6.23 2.73 5.14
N ARG A 29 -7.38 3.39 5.11
CA ARG A 29 -8.41 3.20 4.08
C ARG A 29 -7.89 3.56 2.69
N LEU A 30 -7.22 4.71 2.55
CA LEU A 30 -6.64 5.11 1.27
C LEU A 30 -5.50 4.17 0.82
N ARG A 31 -4.68 3.67 1.76
CA ARG A 31 -3.69 2.64 1.44
C ARG A 31 -4.34 1.36 0.94
N ALA A 32 -5.41 0.90 1.59
CA ALA A 32 -6.14 -0.27 1.14
C ALA A 32 -6.66 -0.09 -0.29
N CYS A 33 -7.26 1.06 -0.62
CA CYS A 33 -7.71 1.38 -1.98
C CYS A 33 -6.56 1.38 -3.01
N LEU A 34 -5.38 1.87 -2.63
CA LEU A 34 -4.19 1.84 -3.49
C LEU A 34 -3.70 0.40 -3.73
N PHE A 35 -3.63 -0.42 -2.67
CA PHE A 35 -3.21 -1.82 -2.77
C PHE A 35 -4.18 -2.67 -3.58
N GLN A 36 -5.48 -2.44 -3.44
CA GLN A 36 -6.52 -3.18 -4.16
C GLN A 36 -6.69 -2.71 -5.61
N GLY A 37 -5.96 -1.64 -6.01
CA GLY A 37 -6.04 -1.08 -7.35
C GLY A 37 -7.31 -0.26 -7.62
N GLU A 38 -8.12 0.02 -6.60
CA GLU A 38 -9.30 0.88 -6.71
C GLU A 38 -8.91 2.31 -7.08
N LEU A 39 -7.76 2.76 -6.59
CA LEU A 39 -7.08 3.97 -7.01
C LEU A 39 -5.94 3.58 -7.97
N ALA A 40 -6.25 3.50 -9.26
CA ALA A 40 -5.32 3.00 -10.27
C ALA A 40 -4.09 3.91 -10.42
N ALA A 41 -2.94 3.30 -10.79
CA ALA A 41 -1.70 4.00 -11.05
C ALA A 41 -1.88 5.09 -12.13
N GLY A 42 -1.32 6.27 -11.92
CA GLY A 42 -1.41 7.43 -12.81
C GLY A 42 -2.70 8.25 -12.68
N VAL A 43 -3.70 7.78 -11.91
CA VAL A 43 -4.95 8.51 -11.71
C VAL A 43 -4.72 9.74 -10.83
N ARG A 44 -5.30 10.86 -11.24
CA ARG A 44 -5.32 12.09 -10.45
C ARG A 44 -6.36 12.00 -9.34
N LEU A 45 -5.95 12.30 -8.12
CA LEU A 45 -6.81 12.30 -6.95
C LEU A 45 -7.36 13.69 -6.66
N SER A 46 -8.67 13.76 -6.44
CA SER A 46 -9.39 14.99 -6.08
C SER A 46 -9.76 14.95 -4.60
N GLU A 47 -9.26 15.92 -3.81
CA GLU A 47 -9.63 16.04 -2.39
C GLU A 47 -11.16 16.05 -2.17
N PRO A 48 -11.95 16.83 -2.96
CA PRO A 48 -13.40 16.82 -2.80
C PRO A 48 -14.05 15.46 -3.10
N ALA A 49 -13.59 14.78 -4.16
CA ALA A 49 -14.14 13.47 -4.52
C ALA A 49 -13.85 12.42 -3.44
N LEU A 50 -12.61 12.40 -2.91
CA LEU A 50 -12.22 11.50 -1.82
C LEU A 50 -12.97 11.82 -0.53
N ALA A 51 -13.17 13.10 -0.20
CA ALA A 51 -13.94 13.51 0.97
C ALA A 51 -15.40 13.02 0.89
N THR A 52 -16.03 13.16 -0.27
CA THR A 52 -17.39 12.64 -0.53
C THR A 52 -17.44 11.12 -0.46
N MET A 53 -16.46 10.45 -1.08
CA MET A 53 -16.36 9.00 -1.12
C MET A 53 -16.21 8.38 0.26
N LEU A 54 -15.38 8.98 1.12
CA LEU A 54 -15.10 8.48 2.47
C LEU A 54 -16.05 9.02 3.55
N GLY A 55 -16.94 9.97 3.21
CA GLY A 55 -17.89 10.57 4.14
C GLY A 55 -17.23 11.46 5.20
N VAL A 56 -16.09 12.09 4.90
CA VAL A 56 -15.31 12.91 5.83
C VAL A 56 -15.08 14.32 5.27
N SER A 57 -14.63 15.25 6.12
CA SER A 57 -14.26 16.60 5.69
C SER A 57 -12.95 16.61 4.87
N ARG A 58 -12.68 17.72 4.16
CA ARG A 58 -11.46 17.84 3.32
C ARG A 58 -10.16 17.92 4.10
N THR A 59 -10.20 18.45 5.32
CA THR A 59 -8.99 18.65 6.13
C THR A 59 -8.25 17.34 6.42
N PRO A 60 -8.89 16.29 6.95
CA PRO A 60 -8.21 15.01 7.16
C PRO A 60 -7.80 14.33 5.86
N ILE A 61 -8.55 14.50 4.75
CA ILE A 61 -8.15 13.99 3.43
C ILE A 61 -6.84 14.62 2.98
N ARG A 62 -6.70 15.95 3.10
CA ARG A 62 -5.47 16.65 2.72
C ARG A 62 -4.28 16.15 3.52
N ALA A 63 -4.43 16.01 4.84
CA ALA A 63 -3.38 15.47 5.70
C ALA A 63 -2.98 14.03 5.30
N ALA A 64 -3.96 13.19 4.99
CA ALA A 64 -3.71 11.81 4.53
C ALA A 64 -2.98 11.77 3.18
N LEU A 65 -3.37 12.60 2.22
CA LEU A 65 -2.72 12.68 0.91
C LEU A 65 -1.27 13.19 1.01
N GLN A 66 -1.02 14.18 1.87
CA GLN A 66 0.35 14.64 2.16
C GLN A 66 1.20 13.51 2.76
N ARG A 67 0.63 12.73 3.67
CA ARG A 67 1.34 11.59 4.27
C ARG A 67 1.66 10.52 3.23
N LEU A 68 0.70 10.14 2.40
CA LEU A 68 0.89 9.17 1.32
C LEU A 68 1.89 9.66 0.26
N GLN A 69 1.98 10.97 0.03
CA GLN A 69 3.02 11.56 -0.83
C GLN A 69 4.42 11.40 -0.21
N ILE A 70 4.57 11.69 1.09
CA ILE A 70 5.84 11.50 1.80
C ILE A 70 6.26 10.03 1.77
N GLU A 71 5.31 9.11 1.87
CA GLU A 71 5.53 7.66 1.78
C GLU A 71 5.82 7.18 0.35
N GLY A 72 5.69 8.05 -0.66
CA GLY A 72 6.00 7.73 -2.05
C GLY A 72 4.88 7.04 -2.83
N TRP A 73 3.67 6.92 -2.28
CA TRP A 73 2.50 6.40 -2.99
C TRP A 73 1.93 7.38 -4.01
N LEU A 74 2.07 8.66 -3.72
CA LEU A 74 1.54 9.76 -4.51
C LEU A 74 2.64 10.71 -4.95
N GLU A 75 2.42 11.38 -6.06
CA GLU A 75 3.25 12.47 -6.55
C GLU A 75 2.42 13.76 -6.68
N SER A 76 3.06 14.92 -6.44
CA SER A 76 2.43 16.21 -6.67
C SER A 76 2.32 16.48 -8.17
N THR A 77 1.20 17.09 -8.58
CA THR A 77 1.02 17.54 -9.95
C THR A 77 1.33 19.04 -10.10
N THR A 78 1.83 19.47 -11.28
CA THR A 78 2.19 20.88 -11.56
C THR A 78 1.01 21.84 -11.38
N ASN A 79 -0.22 21.38 -11.58
CA ASN A 79 -1.44 22.19 -11.42
C ASN A 79 -2.06 22.05 -10.03
N GLY A 80 -1.29 21.59 -9.06
CA GLY A 80 -1.78 21.29 -7.70
C GLY A 80 -2.57 19.98 -7.63
N GLY A 81 -2.57 19.37 -6.44
CA GLY A 81 -3.21 18.06 -6.20
C GLY A 81 -2.22 16.89 -6.31
N TYR A 82 -2.76 15.69 -6.31
CA TYR A 82 -2.01 14.46 -6.21
C TYR A 82 -2.35 13.51 -7.35
N ARG A 83 -1.38 12.67 -7.73
CA ARG A 83 -1.54 11.57 -8.68
C ARG A 83 -0.99 10.30 -8.05
N VAL A 84 -1.62 9.16 -8.30
CA VAL A 84 -1.11 7.86 -7.88
C VAL A 84 0.17 7.57 -8.66
N ARG A 85 1.27 7.27 -7.94
CA ARG A 85 2.56 7.01 -8.56
C ARG A 85 2.50 5.76 -9.43
N GLN A 86 3.15 5.82 -10.56
CA GLN A 86 3.39 4.68 -11.44
C GLN A 86 4.81 4.17 -11.19
N PHE A 87 4.93 2.87 -11.00
CA PHE A 87 6.23 2.22 -10.88
C PHE A 87 6.56 1.49 -12.18
N SER A 88 7.74 1.74 -12.71
CA SER A 88 8.26 0.98 -13.83
C SER A 88 8.66 -0.43 -13.39
N ARG A 89 8.81 -1.35 -14.36
CA ARG A 89 9.38 -2.67 -14.06
C ARG A 89 10.80 -2.59 -13.48
N GLU A 90 11.56 -1.60 -13.89
CA GLU A 90 12.92 -1.34 -13.40
C GLU A 90 12.92 -0.86 -11.94
N ASP A 91 11.97 0.01 -11.56
CA ASP A 91 11.78 0.43 -10.16
C ASP A 91 11.48 -0.79 -9.27
N VAL A 92 10.57 -1.65 -9.72
CA VAL A 92 10.19 -2.87 -8.99
C VAL A 92 11.38 -3.84 -8.90
N ALA A 93 12.09 -4.08 -10.00
CA ALA A 93 13.26 -4.96 -10.01
C ALA A 93 14.36 -4.44 -9.07
N SER A 94 14.62 -3.13 -9.09
CA SER A 94 15.60 -2.49 -8.22
C SER A 94 15.21 -2.61 -6.74
N ALA A 95 13.94 -2.38 -6.41
CA ALA A 95 13.44 -2.52 -5.05
C ALA A 95 13.55 -3.97 -4.56
N LEU A 96 13.19 -4.94 -5.40
CA LEU A 96 13.30 -6.37 -5.08
C LEU A 96 14.76 -6.80 -4.86
N ALA A 97 15.70 -6.28 -5.66
CA ALA A 97 17.12 -6.59 -5.48
C ALA A 97 17.66 -6.10 -4.13
N VAL A 98 17.31 -4.86 -3.73
CA VAL A 98 17.66 -4.32 -2.42
C VAL A 98 17.02 -5.12 -1.30
N HIS A 99 15.73 -5.45 -1.43
CA HIS A 99 14.98 -6.24 -0.45
C HIS A 99 15.61 -7.62 -0.23
N ALA A 100 15.91 -8.34 -1.31
CA ALA A 100 16.56 -9.65 -1.26
C ALA A 100 17.95 -9.58 -0.60
N ALA A 101 18.74 -8.54 -0.86
CA ALA A 101 20.04 -8.35 -0.21
C ALA A 101 19.92 -8.13 1.29
N LEU A 102 18.94 -7.33 1.72
CA LEU A 102 18.68 -7.07 3.15
C LEU A 102 18.14 -8.31 3.87
N GLU A 103 17.23 -9.05 3.24
CA GLU A 103 16.71 -10.31 3.79
C GLU A 103 17.82 -11.35 3.94
N GLY A 104 18.65 -11.51 2.91
CA GLY A 104 19.80 -12.42 2.96
C GLY A 104 20.79 -12.06 4.08
N LEU A 105 21.05 -10.76 4.26
CA LEU A 105 21.87 -10.27 5.37
C LEU A 105 21.20 -10.56 6.72
N ALA A 106 19.92 -10.31 6.87
CA ALA A 106 19.19 -10.54 8.12
C ALA A 106 19.19 -12.03 8.50
N VAL A 107 18.94 -12.93 7.53
CA VAL A 107 19.00 -14.38 7.74
C VAL A 107 20.41 -14.84 8.16
N ARG A 108 21.45 -14.32 7.50
CA ARG A 108 22.84 -14.62 7.87
C ARG A 108 23.14 -14.20 9.30
N LEU A 109 22.81 -12.95 9.67
CA LEU A 109 23.05 -12.45 11.03
C LEU A 109 22.27 -13.24 12.09
N ALA A 110 21.04 -13.62 11.78
CA ALA A 110 20.25 -14.47 12.67
C ALA A 110 20.90 -15.85 12.86
N ALA A 111 21.39 -16.47 11.79
CA ALA A 111 22.09 -17.75 11.85
C ALA A 111 23.39 -17.67 12.66
N GLU A 112 24.18 -16.59 12.50
CA GLU A 112 25.43 -16.35 13.25
C GLU A 112 25.15 -16.15 14.75
N GLN A 113 24.04 -15.53 15.12
CA GLN A 113 23.64 -15.31 16.52
C GLN A 113 22.97 -16.54 17.17
N GLY A 114 22.57 -17.52 16.37
CA GLY A 114 21.81 -18.67 16.80
C GLY A 114 20.30 -18.38 16.85
N VAL A 115 19.53 -19.25 16.22
CA VAL A 115 18.07 -19.16 16.16
C VAL A 115 17.46 -20.18 17.13
N ALA A 116 16.50 -19.75 17.94
CA ALA A 116 15.78 -20.66 18.84
C ALA A 116 15.12 -21.80 18.04
N PRO A 117 15.19 -23.06 18.51
CA PRO A 117 14.61 -24.22 17.79
C PRO A 117 13.12 -24.06 17.46
N SER A 118 12.35 -23.42 18.34
CA SER A 118 10.93 -23.13 18.13
C SER A 118 10.71 -22.18 16.94
N LEU A 119 11.52 -21.16 16.79
CA LEU A 119 11.44 -20.22 15.67
C LEU A 119 11.86 -20.91 14.35
N MET A 120 12.87 -21.77 14.39
CA MET A 120 13.29 -22.56 13.24
C MET A 120 12.18 -23.51 12.76
N SER A 121 11.44 -24.12 13.70
CA SER A 121 10.30 -24.98 13.36
C SER A 121 9.16 -24.19 12.71
N GLN A 122 8.84 -23.00 13.22
CA GLN A 122 7.84 -22.11 12.63
C GLN A 122 8.24 -21.66 11.21
N ALA A 123 9.50 -21.28 11.01
CA ALA A 123 9.99 -20.90 9.69
C ALA A 123 9.88 -22.04 8.66
N ARG A 124 10.21 -23.28 9.06
CA ARG A 124 10.04 -24.47 8.20
C ARG A 124 8.58 -24.74 7.85
N GLU A 125 7.69 -24.60 8.80
CA GLU A 125 6.26 -24.75 8.56
C GLU A 125 5.73 -23.72 7.56
N LEU A 126 6.16 -22.47 7.67
CA LEU A 126 5.80 -21.40 6.74
C LEU A 126 6.33 -21.69 5.33
N LEU A 127 7.58 -22.16 5.19
CA LEU A 127 8.15 -22.55 3.90
C LEU A 127 7.34 -23.65 3.23
N ILE A 128 6.98 -24.72 3.96
CA ILE A 128 6.17 -25.82 3.44
C ILE A 128 4.82 -25.29 2.94
N ARG A 129 4.18 -24.38 3.69
CA ARG A 129 2.91 -23.77 3.29
C ARG A 129 3.05 -22.89 2.03
N MET A 130 4.15 -22.17 1.89
CA MET A 130 4.44 -21.39 0.69
C MET A 130 4.65 -22.29 -0.54
N ASP A 131 5.41 -23.37 -0.39
CA ASP A 131 5.65 -24.33 -1.49
C ASP A 131 4.35 -24.98 -1.96
N MET A 132 3.44 -25.32 -1.03
CA MET A 132 2.12 -25.85 -1.37
C MET A 132 1.28 -24.84 -2.19
N LEU A 133 1.39 -23.56 -1.89
CA LEU A 133 0.65 -22.49 -2.61
C LEU A 133 1.25 -22.18 -3.99
N LEU A 134 2.55 -22.44 -4.20
CA LEU A 134 3.25 -22.19 -5.47
C LEU A 134 3.24 -23.42 -6.39
N GLY A 135 2.90 -24.58 -5.87
CA GLY A 135 2.90 -25.86 -6.62
C GLY A 135 1.58 -26.19 -7.32
N ASP A 136 0.58 -25.35 -7.24
CA ASP A 136 -0.75 -25.56 -7.84
C ASP A 136 -0.95 -24.83 -9.19
N ASP A 137 0.14 -24.41 -9.90
CA ASP A 137 0.09 -23.85 -11.25
C ASP A 137 0.61 -24.84 -12.32
#